data_ed630e3581b4ef2a0f5d76911ff90760
#
_entry.id   ed630e3581b4ef2a0f5d76911ff90760
#
_cell.length_a   1.000
_cell.length_b   1.000
_cell.length_c   1.000
_cell.angle_alpha   90.00
_cell.angle_beta   90.00
_cell.angle_gamma   90.00
#
_symmetry.space_group_name_H-M   'P 1'
#
loop_
_entity.id
_entity.type
_entity.pdbx_description
1 polymer ?
#
loop_
_entity_poly.entity_id
_entity_poly.type
_entity_poly.pdbx_seq_one_letter_code
_entity_poly.pdbx_strand_id
1 'polypeptide(L)'
;MKNRILTLVCFSVFSSVIFISCDKEKKPEFTDDNTGQNTTREMKNDEPKKESEPETKTDTANRETRTEIYKNRSFEIGKPEAVISPLEAGNYNGKTVTVKGFVADVYQSEKVAYLNFVEKFPKNPFTAVIFASKFSDFPDIINYKNKDVEVTGRVSMYKEKAQIILNSPKQIIVK
;
A
#
# COMPACT_ATOMS: atom_id res chain seq x y z
N MET A 1 60.31 -19.83 15.24
CA MET A 1 60.55 -18.72 16.13
C MET A 1 59.24 -18.04 16.43
N LYS A 2 58.94 -17.95 17.71
CA LYS A 2 57.68 -17.47 18.30
C LYS A 2 57.57 -15.95 18.19
N ASN A 3 56.40 -15.41 17.86
CA ASN A 3 56.01 -14.11 18.41
C ASN A 3 54.49 -14.06 18.55
N ARG A 4 54.04 -14.23 19.79
CA ARG A 4 52.70 -13.94 20.28
C ARG A 4 52.70 -12.48 20.68
N ILE A 5 51.81 -11.69 20.08
CA ILE A 5 51.46 -10.39 20.63
C ILE A 5 50.03 -10.49 21.13
N LEU A 6 49.95 -10.51 22.43
CA LEU A 6 48.74 -10.44 23.23
C LEU A 6 48.40 -8.95 23.41
N THR A 7 47.33 -8.49 22.80
CA THR A 7 46.84 -7.14 23.06
C THR A 7 45.59 -7.21 23.92
N LEU A 8 45.82 -6.89 25.18
CA LEU A 8 44.77 -6.67 26.18
C LEU A 8 44.14 -5.30 25.91
N VAL A 9 42.86 -5.21 25.68
CA VAL A 9 42.13 -3.95 25.63
C VAL A 9 41.01 -3.96 26.66
N CYS A 10 41.13 -2.97 27.52
CA CYS A 10 40.34 -2.68 28.68
C CYS A 10 38.84 -2.58 28.45
N PHE A 11 38.11 -3.21 29.34
CA PHE A 11 36.72 -2.92 29.67
C PHE A 11 36.61 -1.48 30.20
N SER A 12 35.80 -0.68 29.57
CA SER A 12 35.26 0.55 30.13
C SER A 12 33.76 0.42 30.22
N VAL A 13 33.31 0.13 31.43
CA VAL A 13 31.89 0.12 31.81
C VAL A 13 31.48 1.56 32.02
N PHE A 14 30.61 2.07 31.13
CA PHE A 14 29.89 3.32 31.39
C PHE A 14 28.42 3.00 31.60
N SER A 15 28.09 2.83 32.91
CA SER A 15 26.72 2.80 33.39
C SER A 15 26.20 4.24 33.43
N SER A 16 25.25 4.57 32.58
CA SER A 16 24.44 5.77 32.74
C SER A 16 22.96 5.38 32.72
N VAL A 17 22.46 5.22 33.91
CA VAL A 17 21.04 5.10 34.22
C VAL A 17 20.44 6.51 34.07
N ILE A 18 19.63 6.72 33.05
CA ILE A 18 18.77 7.89 32.97
C ILE A 18 17.33 7.45 33.28
N PHE A 19 16.90 7.80 34.46
CA PHE A 19 15.50 7.80 34.86
C PHE A 19 14.82 8.94 34.07
N ILE A 20 13.94 8.62 33.19
CA ILE A 20 12.98 9.61 32.65
C ILE A 20 11.62 9.29 33.20
N SER A 21 11.18 10.27 33.98
CA SER A 21 9.92 10.41 34.69
C SER A 21 8.72 10.17 33.76
N CYS A 22 7.75 9.46 34.30
CA CYS A 22 6.44 9.23 33.76
C CYS A 22 5.63 10.53 33.81
N ASP A 23 5.42 11.22 32.69
CA ASP A 23 4.44 12.27 32.58
C ASP A 23 3.12 11.69 32.10
N LYS A 24 2.12 11.84 32.94
CA LYS A 24 0.72 11.50 32.69
C LYS A 24 0.18 12.43 31.63
N GLU A 25 -0.07 11.93 30.45
CA GLU A 25 -0.78 12.62 29.41
C GLU A 25 -2.28 12.71 29.73
N LYS A 26 -2.72 13.95 29.90
CA LYS A 26 -4.05 14.36 30.28
C LYS A 26 -4.99 14.20 29.08
N LYS A 27 -6.00 13.35 29.23
CA LYS A 27 -7.10 13.12 28.32
C LYS A 27 -7.92 14.42 28.15
N PRO A 28 -8.21 14.92 26.95
CA PRO A 28 -9.15 16.01 26.80
C PRO A 28 -10.58 15.48 27.01
N GLU A 29 -11.23 16.08 27.97
CA GLU A 29 -12.65 15.92 28.27
C GLU A 29 -13.47 16.68 27.22
N PHE A 30 -14.30 15.96 26.50
CA PHE A 30 -15.26 16.51 25.55
C PHE A 30 -16.52 16.89 26.33
N THR A 31 -16.76 18.17 26.50
CA THR A 31 -18.00 18.70 27.08
C THR A 31 -19.01 18.95 25.96
N ASP A 32 -20.08 18.17 25.98
CA ASP A 32 -21.30 18.44 25.21
C ASP A 32 -22.03 19.63 25.84
N ASP A 33 -22.04 20.75 25.14
CA ASP A 33 -22.98 21.86 25.42
C ASP A 33 -24.00 21.90 24.28
N ASN A 34 -25.13 21.29 24.58
CA ASN A 34 -26.35 21.36 23.80
C ASN A 34 -27.20 22.51 24.38
N THR A 35 -27.22 23.63 23.72
CA THR A 35 -28.28 24.64 23.97
C THR A 35 -28.91 25.04 22.64
N GLY A 36 -30.17 24.61 22.52
CA GLY A 36 -31.00 24.85 21.38
C GLY A 36 -31.33 26.33 21.13
N GLN A 37 -31.49 26.65 19.88
CA GLN A 37 -32.44 27.67 19.45
C GLN A 37 -33.07 27.27 18.12
N ASN A 38 -34.35 27.00 18.27
CA ASN A 38 -35.35 26.79 17.24
C ASN A 38 -35.59 28.11 16.51
N THR A 39 -35.33 28.18 15.21
CA THR A 39 -35.85 29.23 14.36
C THR A 39 -36.43 28.63 13.10
N THR A 40 -37.74 28.48 13.14
CA THR A 40 -38.63 28.21 12.03
C THR A 40 -38.43 29.25 10.93
N ARG A 41 -38.01 28.85 9.76
CA ARG A 41 -38.18 29.61 8.51
C ARG A 41 -38.85 28.73 7.48
N GLU A 42 -40.08 29.11 7.21
CA GLU A 42 -40.88 28.67 6.06
C GLU A 42 -40.07 28.83 4.77
N MET A 43 -39.94 27.77 4.01
CA MET A 43 -39.48 27.84 2.62
C MET A 43 -40.67 27.56 1.71
N LYS A 44 -41.01 28.57 0.97
CA LYS A 44 -41.88 28.59 -0.18
C LYS A 44 -41.44 27.54 -1.21
N ASN A 45 -42.39 26.75 -1.65
CA ASN A 45 -42.33 25.93 -2.85
C ASN A 45 -42.24 26.84 -4.08
N ASP A 46 -41.17 26.76 -4.80
CA ASP A 46 -41.10 27.14 -6.21
C ASP A 46 -40.72 25.94 -7.03
N GLU A 47 -41.68 25.41 -7.74
CA GLU A 47 -41.61 24.35 -8.73
C GLU A 47 -40.97 24.92 -10.02
N PRO A 48 -39.89 24.35 -10.56
CA PRO A 48 -39.48 24.71 -11.91
C PRO A 48 -39.96 23.69 -12.93
N LYS A 49 -40.93 24.10 -13.67
CA LYS A 49 -41.21 23.93 -15.10
C LYS A 49 -40.42 22.84 -15.84
N LYS A 50 -41.21 21.84 -16.23
CA LYS A 50 -40.91 20.80 -17.19
C LYS A 50 -40.53 21.40 -18.54
N GLU A 51 -39.28 21.27 -18.95
CA GLU A 51 -38.86 21.55 -20.32
C GLU A 51 -38.51 20.26 -21.01
N SER A 52 -39.11 20.10 -22.17
CA SER A 52 -39.17 18.92 -23.02
C SER A 52 -37.83 18.48 -23.55
N GLU A 53 -37.64 17.18 -23.44
CA GLU A 53 -36.64 16.33 -24.08
C GLU A 53 -36.71 16.42 -25.61
N PRO A 54 -35.58 16.44 -26.31
CA PRO A 54 -35.52 15.85 -27.63
C PRO A 54 -34.90 14.46 -27.56
N GLU A 55 -35.71 13.47 -27.86
CA GLU A 55 -35.26 12.11 -28.17
C GLU A 55 -34.18 12.14 -29.25
N THR A 56 -32.96 11.73 -28.89
CA THR A 56 -31.96 11.31 -29.87
C THR A 56 -31.71 9.83 -29.69
N LYS A 57 -32.42 9.06 -30.51
CA LYS A 57 -32.09 7.66 -30.79
C LYS A 57 -30.74 7.66 -31.49
N THR A 58 -29.72 7.06 -30.86
CA THR A 58 -28.60 6.33 -31.47
C THR A 58 -27.42 6.33 -30.51
N ASP A 59 -27.33 5.34 -29.63
CA ASP A 59 -26.03 5.01 -28.96
C ASP A 59 -26.00 3.58 -28.37
N THR A 60 -26.83 2.66 -28.90
CA THR A 60 -26.77 1.26 -28.43
C THR A 60 -25.60 0.49 -29.04
N ALA A 61 -25.11 0.86 -30.21
CA ALA A 61 -24.02 0.17 -30.91
C ALA A 61 -22.61 0.49 -30.33
N ASN A 62 -22.45 1.63 -29.63
CA ASN A 62 -21.14 2.06 -29.13
C ASN A 62 -20.86 1.60 -27.69
N ARG A 63 -21.84 1.04 -27.01
CA ARG A 63 -21.70 0.55 -25.65
C ARG A 63 -21.17 -0.89 -25.58
N GLU A 64 -21.53 -1.71 -26.59
CA GLU A 64 -21.06 -3.11 -26.66
C GLU A 64 -19.61 -3.20 -27.11
N THR A 65 -19.17 -2.38 -28.07
CA THR A 65 -17.76 -2.32 -28.49
C THR A 65 -16.82 -1.81 -27.40
N ARG A 66 -17.30 -0.94 -26.51
CA ARG A 66 -16.48 -0.41 -25.42
C ARG A 66 -16.26 -1.43 -24.30
N THR A 67 -17.24 -2.28 -24.03
CA THR A 67 -17.15 -3.36 -23.02
C THR A 67 -16.23 -4.49 -23.48
N GLU A 68 -16.22 -4.81 -24.78
CA GLU A 68 -15.34 -5.82 -25.37
C GLU A 68 -13.86 -5.40 -25.36
N ILE A 69 -13.56 -4.11 -25.54
CA ILE A 69 -12.19 -3.57 -25.51
C ILE A 69 -11.57 -3.66 -24.10
N TYR A 70 -12.39 -3.52 -23.05
CA TYR A 70 -11.91 -3.67 -21.67
C TYR A 70 -11.71 -5.14 -21.25
N LYS A 71 -12.45 -6.06 -21.84
CA LYS A 71 -12.38 -7.49 -21.52
C LYS A 71 -11.13 -8.17 -22.08
N ASN A 72 -10.57 -7.65 -23.16
CA ASN A 72 -9.41 -8.21 -23.87
C ASN A 72 -8.08 -7.52 -23.56
N ARG A 73 -8.05 -6.55 -22.63
CA ARG A 73 -6.78 -5.99 -22.18
C ARG A 73 -6.13 -6.95 -21.21
N SER A 74 -5.44 -7.97 -21.74
CA SER A 74 -4.54 -8.82 -20.97
C SER A 74 -3.55 -7.89 -20.24
N PHE A 75 -3.40 -8.07 -18.93
CA PHE A 75 -2.39 -7.35 -18.17
C PHE A 75 -1.01 -7.86 -18.64
N GLU A 76 -0.35 -7.06 -19.48
CA GLU A 76 1.00 -7.32 -19.94
C GLU A 76 1.99 -6.81 -18.90
N ILE A 77 2.73 -7.72 -18.27
CA ILE A 77 3.87 -7.35 -17.44
C ILE A 77 4.97 -6.89 -18.39
N GLY A 78 5.32 -5.60 -18.35
CA GLY A 78 6.45 -5.08 -19.12
C GLY A 78 7.72 -5.89 -18.81
N LYS A 79 8.63 -6.06 -19.80
CA LYS A 79 9.90 -6.74 -19.59
C LYS A 79 10.67 -6.04 -18.48
N PRO A 80 11.10 -6.74 -17.41
CA PRO A 80 11.86 -6.12 -16.33
C PRO A 80 13.24 -5.66 -16.82
N GLU A 81 13.65 -4.46 -16.43
CA GLU A 81 14.96 -3.88 -16.75
C GLU A 81 16.08 -4.52 -15.90
N ALA A 82 15.74 -4.91 -14.67
CA ALA A 82 16.68 -5.47 -13.71
C ALA A 82 15.99 -6.40 -12.70
N VAL A 83 16.81 -7.22 -12.05
CA VAL A 83 16.43 -7.97 -10.85
C VAL A 83 17.17 -7.34 -9.67
N ILE A 84 16.43 -6.90 -8.65
CA ILE A 84 16.94 -6.09 -7.57
C ILE A 84 16.50 -6.62 -6.20
N SER A 85 17.15 -6.14 -5.14
CA SER A 85 16.73 -6.36 -3.76
C SER A 85 15.65 -5.35 -3.33
N PRO A 86 14.86 -5.65 -2.28
CA PRO A 86 13.87 -4.71 -1.74
C PRO A 86 14.47 -3.38 -1.27
N LEU A 87 15.72 -3.38 -0.82
CA LEU A 87 16.43 -2.17 -0.35
C LEU A 87 16.76 -1.20 -1.48
N GLU A 88 16.93 -1.71 -2.69
CA GLU A 88 17.28 -0.91 -3.88
C GLU A 88 16.07 -0.37 -4.62
N ALA A 89 14.86 -0.86 -4.28
CA ALA A 89 13.64 -0.58 -5.04
C ALA A 89 13.35 0.92 -5.20
N GLY A 90 13.71 1.75 -4.20
CA GLY A 90 13.54 3.20 -4.26
C GLY A 90 14.29 3.88 -5.42
N ASN A 91 15.43 3.31 -5.84
CA ASN A 91 16.23 3.85 -6.93
C ASN A 91 15.63 3.61 -8.33
N TYR A 92 14.59 2.75 -8.40
CA TYR A 92 13.96 2.32 -9.65
C TYR A 92 12.55 2.90 -9.82
N ASN A 93 12.25 4.03 -9.18
CA ASN A 93 10.95 4.68 -9.32
C ASN A 93 10.58 4.92 -10.80
N GLY A 94 9.38 4.49 -11.19
CA GLY A 94 8.88 4.59 -12.56
C GLY A 94 9.35 3.48 -13.52
N LYS A 95 10.30 2.63 -13.11
CA LYS A 95 10.82 1.52 -13.92
C LYS A 95 10.12 0.19 -13.61
N THR A 96 10.10 -0.71 -14.58
CA THR A 96 9.63 -2.08 -14.39
C THR A 96 10.82 -2.96 -14.03
N VAL A 97 10.75 -3.60 -12.86
CA VAL A 97 11.82 -4.46 -12.33
C VAL A 97 11.25 -5.72 -11.69
N THR A 98 12.13 -6.69 -11.41
CA THR A 98 11.82 -7.83 -10.55
C THR A 98 12.50 -7.64 -9.20
N VAL A 99 11.72 -7.51 -8.14
CA VAL A 99 12.20 -7.44 -6.76
C VAL A 99 12.21 -8.85 -6.17
N LYS A 100 13.38 -9.33 -5.73
CA LYS A 100 13.53 -10.62 -5.03
C LYS A 100 13.73 -10.38 -3.55
N GLY A 101 12.90 -10.99 -2.71
CA GLY A 101 13.06 -10.83 -1.28
C GLY A 101 12.09 -11.63 -0.44
N PHE A 102 12.35 -11.59 0.86
CA PHE A 102 11.57 -12.26 1.90
C PHE A 102 10.40 -11.38 2.34
N VAL A 103 9.20 -11.96 2.41
CA VAL A 103 7.99 -11.30 2.93
C VAL A 103 7.95 -11.51 4.45
N ALA A 104 8.32 -10.48 5.20
CA ALA A 104 8.38 -10.53 6.66
C ALA A 104 7.00 -10.46 7.31
N ASP A 105 6.04 -9.79 6.64
CA ASP A 105 4.68 -9.65 7.17
C ASP A 105 3.68 -9.39 6.05
N VAL A 106 2.44 -9.85 6.28
CA VAL A 106 1.29 -9.59 5.41
C VAL A 106 0.18 -8.97 6.24
N TYR A 107 -0.28 -7.80 5.83
CA TYR A 107 -1.46 -7.15 6.38
C TYR A 107 -2.56 -7.12 5.32
N GLN A 108 -3.76 -7.54 5.66
CA GLN A 108 -4.92 -7.51 4.77
C GLN A 108 -6.10 -6.86 5.48
N SER A 109 -6.73 -5.90 4.80
CA SER A 109 -7.99 -5.28 5.17
C SER A 109 -9.04 -5.55 4.08
N GLU A 110 -10.25 -5.04 4.25
CA GLU A 110 -11.31 -5.13 3.24
C GLU A 110 -10.98 -4.41 1.93
N LYS A 111 -10.07 -3.43 1.95
CA LYS A 111 -9.77 -2.55 0.80
C LYS A 111 -8.43 -2.85 0.14
N VAL A 112 -7.46 -3.37 0.89
CA VAL A 112 -6.08 -3.51 0.43
C VAL A 112 -5.33 -4.55 1.26
N ALA A 113 -4.40 -5.24 0.60
CA ALA A 113 -3.41 -6.07 1.26
C ALA A 113 -1.99 -5.55 0.97
N TYR A 114 -1.14 -5.61 1.98
CA TYR A 114 0.27 -5.21 1.95
C TYR A 114 1.15 -6.41 2.27
N LEU A 115 2.07 -6.72 1.37
CA LEU A 115 3.15 -7.67 1.60
C LEU A 115 4.40 -6.84 1.92
N ASN A 116 4.82 -6.85 3.17
CA ASN A 116 5.95 -6.06 3.67
C ASN A 116 7.23 -6.89 3.59
N PHE A 117 8.22 -6.38 2.87
CA PHE A 117 9.48 -7.06 2.62
C PHE A 117 10.55 -6.70 3.66
N VAL A 118 11.42 -7.67 3.97
CA VAL A 118 12.56 -7.57 4.88
C VAL A 118 12.13 -7.42 6.33
N GLU A 119 11.34 -6.39 6.64
CA GLU A 119 10.82 -6.10 7.98
C GLU A 119 9.32 -5.80 7.95
N LYS A 120 8.70 -5.85 9.13
CA LYS A 120 7.30 -5.44 9.31
C LYS A 120 7.15 -3.92 9.17
N PHE A 121 5.95 -3.47 8.79
CA PHE A 121 5.62 -2.05 8.84
C PHE A 121 5.82 -1.48 10.27
N PRO A 122 6.38 -0.28 10.44
CA PRO A 122 6.74 0.71 9.43
C PRO A 122 8.20 0.62 8.92
N LYS A 123 8.99 -0.35 9.33
CA LYS A 123 10.43 -0.44 9.03
C LYS A 123 10.74 -1.06 7.66
N ASN A 124 9.75 -1.67 7.01
CA ASN A 124 9.91 -2.29 5.71
C ASN A 124 10.39 -1.30 4.64
N PRO A 125 11.41 -1.65 3.84
CA PRO A 125 11.94 -0.79 2.76
C PRO A 125 11.07 -0.82 1.51
N PHE A 126 10.32 -1.90 1.30
CA PHE A 126 9.52 -2.14 0.10
C PHE A 126 8.21 -2.86 0.45
N THR A 127 7.16 -2.59 -0.34
CA THR A 127 5.85 -3.22 -0.18
C THR A 127 5.28 -3.65 -1.53
N ALA A 128 4.76 -4.87 -1.65
CA ALA A 128 3.86 -5.23 -2.73
C ALA A 128 2.41 -5.00 -2.27
N VAL A 129 1.59 -4.37 -3.12
CA VAL A 129 0.24 -3.91 -2.78
C VAL A 129 -0.78 -4.61 -3.67
N ILE A 130 -1.82 -5.19 -3.06
CA ILE A 130 -2.95 -5.79 -3.77
C ILE A 130 -4.21 -5.06 -3.33
N PHE A 131 -4.94 -4.46 -4.25
CA PHE A 131 -6.22 -3.82 -3.96
C PHE A 131 -7.38 -4.82 -3.95
N ALA A 132 -8.44 -4.52 -3.20
CA ALA A 132 -9.60 -5.39 -3.02
C ALA A 132 -10.24 -5.87 -4.34
N SER A 133 -10.22 -5.02 -5.38
CA SER A 133 -10.71 -5.37 -6.72
C SER A 133 -9.97 -6.55 -7.37
N LYS A 134 -8.83 -6.97 -6.79
CA LYS A 134 -7.99 -8.07 -7.26
C LYS A 134 -7.92 -9.26 -6.30
N PHE A 135 -8.57 -9.18 -5.14
CA PHE A 135 -8.51 -10.27 -4.15
C PHE A 135 -9.01 -11.61 -4.69
N SER A 136 -10.01 -11.60 -5.59
CA SER A 136 -10.48 -12.82 -6.26
C SER A 136 -9.39 -13.51 -7.09
N ASP A 137 -8.44 -12.75 -7.61
CA ASP A 137 -7.33 -13.26 -8.40
C ASP A 137 -6.20 -13.81 -7.50
N PHE A 138 -6.19 -13.44 -6.19
CA PHE A 138 -5.19 -13.82 -5.20
C PHE A 138 -5.84 -14.50 -3.98
N PRO A 139 -6.31 -15.75 -4.09
CA PRO A 139 -7.12 -16.38 -3.03
C PRO A 139 -6.40 -16.55 -1.69
N ASP A 140 -5.07 -16.69 -1.70
CA ASP A 140 -4.28 -17.05 -0.53
C ASP A 140 -3.21 -16.01 -0.19
N ILE A 141 -3.60 -14.72 -0.14
CA ILE A 141 -2.67 -13.61 0.10
C ILE A 141 -1.85 -13.80 1.38
N ILE A 142 -2.47 -14.29 2.45
CA ILE A 142 -1.82 -14.48 3.74
C ILE A 142 -0.69 -15.51 3.69
N ASN A 143 -0.75 -16.45 2.74
CA ASN A 143 0.24 -17.50 2.58
C ASN A 143 1.58 -17.02 1.99
N TYR A 144 1.66 -15.79 1.52
CA TYR A 144 2.93 -15.17 1.12
C TYR A 144 3.80 -14.80 2.33
N LYS A 145 3.23 -14.72 3.54
CA LYS A 145 3.99 -14.43 4.75
C LYS A 145 5.05 -15.50 5.01
N ASN A 146 6.25 -15.06 5.38
CA ASN A 146 7.42 -15.89 5.63
C ASN A 146 7.87 -16.70 4.41
N LYS A 147 7.65 -16.18 3.19
CA LYS A 147 8.12 -16.78 1.95
C LYS A 147 9.11 -15.86 1.24
N ASP A 148 10.04 -16.50 0.52
CA ASP A 148 10.85 -15.81 -0.47
C ASP A 148 10.07 -15.74 -1.78
N VAL A 149 9.95 -14.53 -2.32
CA VAL A 149 9.17 -14.28 -3.52
C VAL A 149 9.91 -13.39 -4.51
N GLU A 150 9.54 -13.50 -5.77
CA GLU A 150 9.91 -12.58 -6.83
C GLU A 150 8.67 -11.79 -7.24
N VAL A 151 8.74 -10.46 -7.17
CA VAL A 151 7.66 -9.56 -7.58
C VAL A 151 8.10 -8.75 -8.77
N THR A 152 7.39 -8.87 -9.89
CA THR A 152 7.67 -8.13 -11.13
C THR A 152 6.61 -7.07 -11.36
N GLY A 153 7.04 -5.83 -11.59
CA GLY A 153 6.15 -4.73 -11.89
C GLY A 153 6.83 -3.37 -11.90
N ARG A 154 6.01 -2.34 -12.13
CA ARG A 154 6.48 -0.96 -12.11
C ARG A 154 6.58 -0.46 -10.67
N VAL A 155 7.77 0.03 -10.31
CA VAL A 155 7.99 0.66 -9.01
C VAL A 155 7.34 2.03 -8.98
N SER A 156 6.66 2.33 -7.89
CA SER A 156 6.13 3.66 -7.57
C SER A 156 6.47 4.02 -6.13
N MET A 157 6.44 5.31 -5.82
CA MET A 157 6.67 5.79 -4.46
C MET A 157 5.34 6.18 -3.80
N TYR A 158 5.14 5.74 -2.58
CA TYR A 158 4.01 6.16 -1.74
C TYR A 158 4.51 6.48 -0.33
N LYS A 159 4.31 7.72 0.13
CA LYS A 159 4.82 8.22 1.43
C LYS A 159 6.29 7.84 1.64
N GLU A 160 7.12 8.17 0.65
CA GLU A 160 8.58 7.93 0.64
C GLU A 160 9.01 6.45 0.63
N LYS A 161 8.07 5.51 0.52
CA LYS A 161 8.35 4.07 0.41
C LYS A 161 8.14 3.56 -0.99
N ALA A 162 9.06 2.71 -1.44
CA ALA A 162 8.93 2.03 -2.72
C ALA A 162 7.86 0.93 -2.66
N GLN A 163 7.03 0.87 -3.70
CA GLN A 163 6.00 -0.16 -3.82
C GLN A 163 5.80 -0.61 -5.26
N ILE A 164 5.29 -1.83 -5.41
CA ILE A 164 4.74 -2.36 -6.68
C ILE A 164 3.28 -2.75 -6.43
N ILE A 165 2.37 -2.29 -7.32
CA ILE A 165 0.96 -2.69 -7.29
C ILE A 165 0.81 -3.97 -8.10
N LEU A 166 0.27 -5.02 -7.47
CA LEU A 166 -0.02 -6.30 -8.10
C LEU A 166 -1.45 -6.31 -8.67
N ASN A 167 -1.54 -6.43 -9.98
CA ASN A 167 -2.81 -6.49 -10.72
C ASN A 167 -3.12 -7.90 -11.23
N SER A 168 -2.15 -8.81 -11.17
CA SER A 168 -2.25 -10.20 -11.62
C SER A 168 -1.34 -11.11 -10.80
N PRO A 169 -1.76 -12.35 -10.51
CA PRO A 169 -0.91 -13.35 -9.85
C PRO A 169 0.38 -13.67 -10.61
N LYS A 170 0.40 -13.44 -11.92
CA LYS A 170 1.61 -13.62 -12.75
C LYS A 170 2.77 -12.70 -12.35
N GLN A 171 2.49 -11.63 -11.58
CA GLN A 171 3.51 -10.70 -11.09
C GLN A 171 4.27 -11.19 -9.85
N ILE A 172 3.81 -12.24 -9.18
CA ILE A 172 4.44 -12.76 -7.96
C ILE A 172 4.68 -14.26 -8.10
N ILE A 173 5.89 -14.69 -7.78
CA ILE A 173 6.32 -16.09 -7.83
C ILE A 173 6.95 -16.44 -6.47
N VAL A 174 6.44 -17.51 -5.83
CA VAL A 174 7.03 -18.07 -4.60
C VAL A 174 8.21 -18.96 -4.99
N LYS A 175 9.30 -18.88 -4.24
CA LYS A 175 10.54 -19.65 -4.42
C LYS A 175 10.63 -20.82 -3.46
#